data_4740bba352901bd6677c0ee09254b3c1
#
_entry.id   4740bba352901bd6677c0ee09254b3c1
#
_cell.length_a   1.000
_cell.length_b   1.000
_cell.length_c   1.000
_cell.angle_alpha   90.00
_cell.angle_beta   90.00
_cell.angle_gamma   90.00
#
_symmetry.space_group_name_H-M   'P 1'
#
loop_
_entity.id
_entity.type
_entity.pdbx_description
1 polymer ?
#
loop_
_entity_poly.entity_id
_entity_poly.type
_entity_poly.pdbx_seq_one_letter_code
_entity_poly.pdbx_strand_id
1 'polypeptide(L)'
;MAKSSAMRAVEMEYDKSHNYVSSASRRSQHSSCASANNPVDLVHLSRQSLGDRSLETEILRMFHSQSKLYMDRLENAKTAEERKMAAHTVVGSARGLGAWKVASEAELVEQAAGRACDVSSLKEAVEEANDYIEALLGD
;
A
#
# COMPACT_ATOMS: atom_id res chain seq x y z
N MET A 1 7.31 20.32 4.81
CA MET A 1 8.43 19.68 5.49
C MET A 1 8.03 19.00 6.78
N ALA A 2 7.28 19.66 7.64
CA ALA A 2 6.80 19.02 8.87
C ALA A 2 5.95 17.79 8.59
N LYS A 3 5.15 17.83 7.53
CA LYS A 3 4.34 16.70 7.11
C LYS A 3 5.17 15.50 6.71
N SER A 4 6.30 15.72 6.01
CA SER A 4 7.17 14.62 5.61
C SER A 4 7.79 13.92 6.79
N SER A 5 8.21 14.69 7.80
CA SER A 5 8.79 14.12 9.01
C SER A 5 7.77 13.32 9.79
N ALA A 6 6.55 13.83 9.88
CA ALA A 6 5.48 13.12 10.57
C ALA A 6 5.14 11.81 9.85
N MET A 7 5.10 11.85 8.54
CA MET A 7 4.82 10.64 7.75
C MET A 7 5.92 9.61 7.91
N ARG A 8 7.18 10.04 7.95
CA ARG A 8 8.28 9.12 8.18
C ARG A 8 8.21 8.47 9.55
N ALA A 9 7.87 9.25 10.57
CA ALA A 9 7.73 8.71 11.91
C ALA A 9 6.62 7.66 11.97
N VAL A 10 5.50 7.94 11.32
CA VAL A 10 4.39 6.99 11.24
C VAL A 10 4.80 5.73 10.50
N GLU A 11 5.52 5.88 9.40
CA GLU A 11 6.00 4.73 8.64
C GLU A 11 6.94 3.87 9.46
N MET A 12 7.86 4.48 10.18
CA MET A 12 8.79 3.73 11.03
C MET A 12 8.07 3.00 12.16
N GLU A 13 7.12 3.65 12.78
CA GLU A 13 6.31 3.03 13.82
C GLU A 13 5.49 1.88 13.25
N TYR A 14 4.95 2.10 12.07
CA TYR A 14 4.18 1.07 11.39
C TYR A 14 5.05 -0.15 11.09
N ASP A 15 6.27 0.06 10.61
CA ASP A 15 7.17 -1.03 10.31
C ASP A 15 7.51 -1.84 11.55
N LYS A 16 7.74 -1.17 12.68
CA LYS A 16 7.96 -1.87 13.94
C LYS A 16 6.74 -2.67 14.36
N SER A 17 5.58 -2.03 14.26
CA SER A 17 4.32 -2.70 14.58
C SER A 17 4.07 -3.87 13.65
N HIS A 18 4.39 -3.69 12.39
CA HIS A 18 4.23 -4.73 11.39
C HIS A 18 5.10 -5.94 11.70
N ASN A 19 6.35 -5.71 12.06
CA ASN A 19 7.26 -6.80 12.41
C ASN A 19 6.80 -7.55 13.65
N TYR A 20 6.30 -6.82 14.62
CA TYR A 20 5.76 -7.42 15.84
C TYR A 20 4.47 -8.17 15.55
N VAL A 21 3.58 -7.53 14.83
CA VAL A 21 2.26 -8.06 14.54
C VAL A 21 2.33 -9.18 13.51
N SER A 22 3.36 -9.20 12.66
CA SER A 22 3.41 -10.22 11.60
C SER A 22 3.49 -11.63 12.14
N SER A 23 4.10 -11.84 13.31
CA SER A 23 4.10 -13.16 13.90
C SER A 23 2.75 -13.52 14.54
N ALA A 24 2.06 -12.52 15.07
CA ALA A 24 0.72 -12.73 15.61
C ALA A 24 -0.34 -12.75 14.49
N SER A 25 -0.15 -11.94 13.46
CA SER A 25 -1.12 -11.82 12.40
C SER A 25 -1.17 -13.04 11.49
N ARG A 26 -0.15 -13.89 11.53
CA ARG A 26 -0.24 -15.14 10.78
C ARG A 26 -1.42 -15.99 11.22
N ARG A 27 -1.79 -15.90 12.47
CA ARG A 27 -2.96 -16.62 12.98
C ARG A 27 -4.25 -15.91 12.62
N SER A 28 -4.23 -14.60 12.71
CA SER A 28 -5.40 -13.81 12.35
C SER A 28 -5.62 -13.75 10.85
N GLN A 29 -4.65 -14.16 10.05
CA GLN A 29 -4.84 -14.28 8.61
C GLN A 29 -6.00 -15.18 8.27
N HIS A 30 -6.27 -16.16 9.09
CA HIS A 30 -7.41 -17.04 8.86
C HIS A 30 -8.73 -16.30 9.03
N SER A 31 -8.82 -15.45 10.02
CA SER A 31 -10.03 -14.65 10.21
C SER A 31 -10.12 -13.54 9.19
N SER A 32 -8.99 -13.08 8.69
CA SER A 32 -8.97 -12.05 7.66
C SER A 32 -9.06 -12.61 6.25
N CYS A 33 -9.21 -13.93 6.09
CA CYS A 33 -9.47 -14.50 4.79
C CYS A 33 -10.74 -13.94 4.16
N ALA A 34 -11.71 -13.57 4.96
CA ALA A 34 -12.91 -12.91 4.46
C ALA A 34 -12.60 -11.51 3.93
N SER A 35 -11.68 -10.80 4.60
CA SER A 35 -11.27 -9.48 4.14
C SER A 35 -10.18 -9.55 3.08
N ALA A 36 -9.56 -10.72 2.89
CA ALA A 36 -8.60 -10.92 1.81
C ALA A 36 -9.26 -10.83 0.43
N ASN A 37 -10.57 -10.95 0.38
CA ASN A 37 -11.31 -10.73 -0.85
C ASN A 37 -11.49 -9.25 -1.16
N ASN A 38 -11.27 -8.40 -0.18
CA ASN A 38 -11.36 -6.96 -0.38
C ASN A 38 -9.98 -6.39 -0.68
N PRO A 39 -9.86 -5.57 -1.71
CA PRO A 39 -8.58 -4.97 -2.07
C PRO A 39 -7.98 -4.09 -0.98
N VAL A 40 -8.80 -3.59 -0.08
CA VAL A 40 -8.37 -2.77 1.06
C VAL A 40 -8.92 -3.37 2.35
N ASP A 41 -8.05 -3.55 3.33
CA ASP A 41 -8.44 -4.03 4.64
C ASP A 41 -8.98 -2.87 5.47
N LEU A 42 -10.30 -2.74 5.52
CA LEU A 42 -10.96 -1.63 6.20
C LEU A 42 -10.78 -1.68 7.71
N VAL A 43 -10.59 -2.85 8.28
CA VAL A 43 -10.32 -2.98 9.72
C VAL A 43 -8.96 -2.38 10.03
N HIS A 44 -7.96 -2.70 9.20
CA HIS A 44 -6.63 -2.14 9.35
C HIS A 44 -6.66 -0.61 9.20
N LEU A 45 -7.36 -0.13 8.18
CA LEU A 45 -7.49 1.30 7.94
C LEU A 45 -8.16 2.00 9.12
N SER A 46 -9.21 1.41 9.67
CA SER A 46 -9.91 1.95 10.82
C SER A 46 -8.99 2.09 12.03
N ARG A 47 -8.12 1.11 12.25
CA ARG A 47 -7.15 1.16 13.34
C ARG A 47 -6.11 2.26 13.10
N GLN A 48 -5.64 2.41 11.88
CA GLN A 48 -4.64 3.42 11.55
C GLN A 48 -5.20 4.84 11.71
N SER A 49 -6.47 5.02 11.44
CA SER A 49 -7.13 6.32 11.52
C SER A 49 -7.79 6.56 12.88
N LEU A 50 -7.69 5.61 13.79
CA LEU A 50 -8.35 5.66 15.11
C LEU A 50 -9.87 5.86 14.98
N GLY A 51 -10.46 5.32 13.94
CA GLY A 51 -11.87 5.40 13.67
C GLY A 51 -12.35 6.72 13.09
N ASP A 52 -11.44 7.62 12.77
CA ASP A 52 -11.78 8.92 12.18
C ASP A 52 -12.09 8.73 10.68
N ARG A 53 -13.36 8.86 10.33
CA ARG A 53 -13.81 8.67 8.96
C ARG A 53 -13.29 9.70 7.98
N SER A 54 -13.13 10.93 8.42
CA SER A 54 -12.53 11.98 7.60
C SER A 54 -11.12 11.61 7.20
N LEU A 55 -10.36 11.13 8.18
CA LEU A 55 -8.98 10.72 7.95
C LEU A 55 -8.93 9.49 7.04
N GLU A 56 -9.82 8.53 7.24
CA GLU A 56 -9.92 7.36 6.38
C GLU A 56 -10.15 7.76 4.92
N THR A 57 -11.08 8.67 4.70
CA THR A 57 -11.39 9.17 3.36
C THR A 57 -10.17 9.84 2.74
N GLU A 58 -9.45 10.64 3.51
CA GLU A 58 -8.25 11.31 3.03
C GLU A 58 -7.15 10.31 2.66
N ILE A 59 -6.96 9.31 3.49
CA ILE A 59 -5.96 8.26 3.23
C ILE A 59 -6.31 7.53 1.93
N LEU A 60 -7.57 7.19 1.75
CA LEU A 60 -8.03 6.53 0.54
C LEU A 60 -7.81 7.38 -0.71
N ARG A 61 -8.13 8.66 -0.63
CA ARG A 61 -7.93 9.59 -1.75
C ARG A 61 -6.46 9.77 -2.08
N MET A 62 -5.63 9.87 -1.05
CA MET A 62 -4.18 10.00 -1.25
C MET A 62 -3.61 8.77 -1.94
N PHE A 63 -4.00 7.59 -1.50
CA PHE A 63 -3.55 6.36 -2.15
C PHE A 63 -3.99 6.33 -3.61
N HIS A 64 -5.23 6.67 -3.87
CA HIS A 64 -5.78 6.67 -5.22
C HIS A 64 -4.95 7.56 -6.16
N SER A 65 -4.61 8.75 -5.71
CA SER A 65 -3.82 9.69 -6.50
C SER A 65 -2.38 9.26 -6.63
N GLN A 66 -1.76 8.92 -5.51
CA GLN A 66 -0.34 8.60 -5.46
C GLN A 66 0.00 7.29 -6.16
N SER A 67 -0.88 6.30 -6.06
CA SER A 67 -0.61 5.01 -6.69
C SER A 67 -0.53 5.14 -8.21
N LYS A 68 -1.34 5.99 -8.79
CA LYS A 68 -1.29 6.25 -10.22
C LYS A 68 0.03 6.90 -10.62
N LEU A 69 0.45 7.89 -9.84
CA LEU A 69 1.71 8.58 -10.07
C LEU A 69 2.90 7.63 -9.97
N TYR A 70 2.95 6.82 -8.93
CA TYR A 70 4.08 5.92 -8.72
C TYR A 70 4.09 4.75 -9.69
N MET A 71 2.91 4.29 -10.14
CA MET A 71 2.87 3.30 -11.21
C MET A 71 3.44 3.87 -12.50
N ASP A 72 3.12 5.12 -12.80
CA ASP A 72 3.67 5.80 -13.96
C ASP A 72 5.20 5.91 -13.85
N ARG A 73 5.70 6.26 -12.68
CA ARG A 73 7.14 6.32 -12.43
C ARG A 73 7.81 4.96 -12.58
N LEU A 74 7.14 3.91 -12.12
CA LEU A 74 7.64 2.56 -12.26
C LEU A 74 7.76 2.16 -13.73
N GLU A 75 6.73 2.41 -14.50
CA GLU A 75 6.69 2.05 -15.90
C GLU A 75 7.71 2.84 -16.73
N ASN A 76 8.00 4.07 -16.31
CA ASN A 76 8.92 4.95 -17.02
C ASN A 76 10.29 5.06 -16.36
N ALA A 77 10.57 4.23 -15.36
CA ALA A 77 11.85 4.24 -14.67
C ALA A 77 12.98 3.86 -15.64
N LYS A 78 14.03 4.66 -15.64
CA LYS A 78 15.17 4.45 -16.52
C LYS A 78 16.29 3.70 -15.83
N THR A 79 16.30 3.71 -14.52
CA THR A 79 17.33 3.03 -13.74
C THR A 79 16.69 2.05 -12.76
N ALA A 80 17.48 1.08 -12.33
CA ALA A 80 17.04 0.12 -11.30
C ALA A 80 16.72 0.83 -9.99
N GLU A 81 17.48 1.87 -9.67
CA GLU A 81 17.27 2.64 -8.44
C GLU A 81 15.95 3.37 -8.45
N GLU A 82 15.62 4.02 -9.56
CA GLU A 82 14.33 4.70 -9.70
C GLU A 82 13.17 3.71 -9.54
N ARG A 83 13.31 2.54 -10.15
CA ARG A 83 12.29 1.49 -10.05
C ARG A 83 12.14 1.02 -8.62
N LYS A 84 13.26 0.78 -7.96
CA LYS A 84 13.28 0.32 -6.58
C LYS A 84 12.62 1.35 -5.65
N MET A 85 12.95 2.62 -5.82
CA MET A 85 12.40 3.69 -5.00
C MET A 85 10.89 3.82 -5.18
N ALA A 86 10.43 3.79 -6.42
CA ALA A 86 9.00 3.88 -6.71
C ALA A 86 8.25 2.70 -6.11
N ALA A 87 8.79 1.48 -6.28
CA ALA A 87 8.19 0.28 -5.71
C ALA A 87 8.15 0.35 -4.18
N HIS A 88 9.23 0.79 -3.57
CA HIS A 88 9.31 0.94 -2.11
C HIS A 88 8.23 1.88 -1.58
N THR A 89 8.01 2.99 -2.28
CA THR A 89 6.97 3.95 -1.91
C THR A 89 5.59 3.33 -2.00
N VAL A 90 5.35 2.54 -3.04
CA VAL A 90 4.07 1.83 -3.19
C VAL A 90 3.87 0.84 -2.05
N VAL A 91 4.92 0.11 -1.67
CA VAL A 91 4.85 -0.82 -0.53
C VAL A 91 4.40 -0.09 0.73
N GLY A 92 5.05 1.02 1.06
CA GLY A 92 4.73 1.78 2.26
C GLY A 92 3.30 2.29 2.25
N SER A 93 2.88 2.88 1.15
CA SER A 93 1.52 3.40 1.01
C SER A 93 0.47 2.30 1.11
N ALA A 94 0.73 1.18 0.46
CA ALA A 94 -0.20 0.05 0.47
C ALA A 94 -0.34 -0.57 1.85
N ARG A 95 0.75 -0.70 2.57
CA ARG A 95 0.73 -1.23 3.94
C ARG A 95 -0.04 -0.32 4.88
N GLY A 96 0.15 0.99 4.74
CA GLY A 96 -0.57 1.96 5.57
C GLY A 96 -2.06 1.88 5.38
N LEU A 97 -2.49 1.59 4.16
CA LEU A 97 -3.89 1.51 3.80
C LEU A 97 -4.51 0.13 4.08
N GLY A 98 -3.69 -0.90 4.13
CA GLY A 98 -4.19 -2.26 4.21
C GLY A 98 -4.43 -2.89 2.86
N ALA A 99 -3.81 -2.38 1.81
CA ALA A 99 -3.87 -2.97 0.47
C ALA A 99 -2.78 -4.03 0.35
N TRP A 100 -3.00 -5.16 0.98
CA TRP A 100 -1.98 -6.18 1.17
C TRP A 100 -1.50 -6.82 -0.14
N LYS A 101 -2.38 -7.00 -1.08
CA LYS A 101 -2.02 -7.56 -2.39
C LYS A 101 -1.12 -6.60 -3.15
N VAL A 102 -1.45 -5.31 -3.12
CA VAL A 102 -0.60 -4.28 -3.72
C VAL A 102 0.77 -4.28 -3.06
N ALA A 103 0.81 -4.34 -1.73
CA ALA A 103 2.06 -4.36 -0.98
C ALA A 103 2.93 -5.55 -1.38
N SER A 104 2.34 -6.73 -1.45
CA SER A 104 3.06 -7.96 -1.81
C SER A 104 3.64 -7.87 -3.22
N GLU A 105 2.84 -7.42 -4.16
CA GLU A 105 3.29 -7.30 -5.55
C GLU A 105 4.38 -6.23 -5.70
N ALA A 106 4.24 -5.13 -4.97
CA ALA A 106 5.24 -4.08 -4.98
C ALA A 106 6.55 -4.53 -4.35
N GLU A 107 6.49 -5.34 -3.31
CA GLU A 107 7.70 -5.93 -2.71
C GLU A 107 8.47 -6.79 -3.70
N LEU A 108 7.76 -7.56 -4.50
CA LEU A 108 8.39 -8.39 -5.53
C LEU A 108 9.12 -7.52 -6.55
N VAL A 109 8.51 -6.41 -6.95
CA VAL A 109 9.15 -5.47 -7.87
C VAL A 109 10.38 -4.83 -7.23
N GLU A 110 10.27 -4.45 -5.98
CA GLU A 110 11.40 -3.87 -5.23
C GLU A 110 12.57 -4.84 -5.14
N GLN A 111 12.29 -6.10 -4.83
CA GLN A 111 13.30 -7.13 -4.68
C GLN A 111 13.95 -7.51 -6.01
N ALA A 112 13.22 -7.33 -7.10
CA ALA A 112 13.73 -7.64 -8.43
C ALA A 112 14.56 -6.51 -9.02
N ALA A 113 14.90 -5.51 -8.23
CA ALA A 113 15.62 -4.33 -8.69
C ALA A 113 16.81 -4.68 -9.59
N GLY A 114 16.87 -4.07 -10.76
CA GLY A 114 17.93 -4.30 -11.73
C GLY A 114 17.68 -5.45 -12.69
N ARG A 115 16.67 -6.26 -12.44
CA ARG A 115 16.30 -7.35 -13.36
C ARG A 115 15.08 -6.93 -14.15
N ALA A 116 14.91 -7.50 -15.32
CA ALA A 116 13.68 -7.34 -16.06
C ALA A 116 12.55 -7.87 -15.17
N CYS A 117 11.60 -7.02 -14.88
CA CYS A 117 10.50 -7.38 -13.99
C CYS A 117 9.20 -6.94 -14.63
N ASP A 118 8.25 -7.86 -14.64
CA ASP A 118 6.93 -7.58 -15.15
C ASP A 118 6.11 -6.91 -14.03
N VAL A 119 5.67 -5.69 -14.25
CA VAL A 119 4.87 -4.95 -13.28
C VAL A 119 3.37 -5.13 -13.51
N SER A 120 2.99 -6.01 -14.42
CA SER A 120 1.57 -6.22 -14.74
C SER A 120 0.74 -6.64 -13.55
N SER A 121 1.24 -7.56 -12.74
CA SER A 121 0.53 -8.03 -11.55
C SER A 121 0.33 -6.90 -10.53
N LEU A 122 1.34 -6.08 -10.36
CA LEU A 122 1.23 -4.91 -9.49
C LEU A 122 0.22 -3.92 -10.04
N LYS A 123 0.26 -3.69 -11.34
CA LYS A 123 -0.69 -2.77 -11.98
C LYS A 123 -2.13 -3.23 -11.80
N GLU A 124 -2.38 -4.51 -12.00
CA GLU A 124 -3.71 -5.09 -11.80
C GLU A 124 -4.16 -4.93 -10.34
N ALA A 125 -3.27 -5.19 -9.40
CA ALA A 125 -3.59 -5.06 -7.98
C ALA A 125 -3.92 -3.61 -7.62
N VAL A 126 -3.15 -2.66 -8.17
CA VAL A 126 -3.41 -1.23 -7.94
C VAL A 126 -4.73 -0.80 -8.55
N GLU A 127 -5.04 -1.25 -9.76
CA GLU A 127 -6.30 -0.92 -10.42
C GLU A 127 -7.49 -1.48 -9.63
N GLU A 128 -7.37 -2.72 -9.16
CA GLU A 128 -8.40 -3.34 -8.34
C GLU A 128 -8.63 -2.57 -7.04
N ALA A 129 -7.54 -2.16 -6.38
CA ALA A 129 -7.62 -1.37 -5.16
C ALA A 129 -8.27 0.00 -5.44
N ASN A 130 -7.89 0.64 -6.52
CA ASN A 130 -8.44 1.96 -6.87
C ASN A 130 -9.91 1.89 -7.26
N ASP A 131 -10.31 0.84 -7.95
CA ASP A 131 -11.74 0.63 -8.27
C ASP A 131 -12.56 0.46 -6.99
N TYR A 132 -12.03 -0.30 -6.05
CA TYR A 132 -12.67 -0.50 -4.76
C TYR A 132 -12.78 0.82 -3.99
N ILE A 133 -11.71 1.61 -3.99
CA ILE A 133 -11.70 2.93 -3.34
C ILE A 133 -12.73 3.86 -3.97
N GLU A 134 -12.80 3.89 -5.29
CA GLU A 134 -13.77 4.72 -5.99
C GLU A 134 -15.20 4.32 -5.60
N ALA A 135 -15.46 3.04 -5.50
CA ALA A 135 -16.77 2.55 -5.07
C ALA A 135 -17.08 2.97 -3.64
N LEU A 136 -16.09 2.89 -2.75
CA LEU A 136 -16.24 3.30 -1.35
C LEU A 136 -16.52 4.79 -1.20
N LEU A 137 -15.87 5.60 -2.01
CA LEU A 137 -15.99 7.06 -1.94
C LEU A 137 -17.22 7.57 -2.71
N GLY A 138 -17.84 6.72 -3.49
CA GLY A 138 -19.00 7.10 -4.29
C GLY A 138 -18.65 7.95 -5.50
N ASP A 139 -17.43 7.87 -5.95
CA ASP A 139 -16.97 8.65 -7.13
C ASP A 139 -17.17 7.90 -8.43
#